data_817465899c24b4dc09549000249f76a3
#
_entry.id   817465899c24b4dc09549000249f76a3
#
_cell.length_a   1.000
_cell.length_b   1.000
_cell.length_c   1.000
_cell.angle_alpha   90.00
_cell.angle_beta   90.00
_cell.angle_gamma   90.00
#
_symmetry.space_group_name_H-M   'P 1'
#
loop_
_entity.id
_entity.type
_entity.pdbx_description
1 polymer ?
#
loop_
_entity_poly.entity_id
_entity_poly.type
_entity_poly.pdbx_seq_one_letter_code
_entity_poly.pdbx_strand_id
1 'polypeptide(L)'
;MKNTTAMADYELRHIEALRKDLAGCTVLLKKDGSFPLEKPCTLAAYGSGVRRTIRGGTGSGEVNSRYIVTIEEGLQQAGFTLTGMEWHTGYEQAREKAHKAFLKQLKKDAKAAKQNFILYGMGKVMPEPEYDLPLNAEGDAAIYVVSRISGEGNDRTPLKGDIR
;
A
#
# COMPACT_ATOMS: atom_id res chain seq x y z
N MET A 1 14.68 -5.87 25.61
CA MET A 1 15.49 -6.18 24.41
C MET A 1 15.82 -4.88 23.71
N LYS A 2 17.09 -4.56 23.46
CA LYS A 2 17.44 -3.39 22.65
C LYS A 2 17.05 -3.68 21.18
N ASN A 3 16.12 -2.92 20.63
CA ASN A 3 15.84 -2.95 19.20
C ASN A 3 17.09 -2.44 18.46
N THR A 4 17.97 -3.35 18.05
CA THR A 4 19.06 -3.01 17.15
C THR A 4 18.47 -2.89 15.75
N THR A 5 18.59 -1.72 15.12
CA THR A 5 18.22 -1.49 13.72
C THR A 5 19.17 -2.18 12.74
N ALA A 6 20.34 -2.61 13.21
CA ALA A 6 21.32 -3.32 12.41
C ALA A 6 20.86 -4.76 12.12
N MET A 7 20.96 -5.17 10.85
CA MET A 7 20.71 -6.53 10.42
C MET A 7 21.93 -7.41 10.75
N ALA A 8 21.66 -8.65 11.18
CA ALA A 8 22.71 -9.64 11.33
C ALA A 8 23.13 -10.20 9.96
N ASP A 9 24.37 -10.71 9.87
CA ASP A 9 24.92 -11.23 8.60
C ASP A 9 24.05 -12.32 7.97
N TYR A 10 23.41 -13.16 8.76
CA TYR A 10 22.52 -14.20 8.23
C TYR A 10 21.26 -13.60 7.61
N GLU A 11 20.73 -12.48 8.15
CA GLU A 11 19.55 -11.79 7.61
C GLU A 11 19.90 -11.17 6.25
N LEU A 12 21.09 -10.57 6.13
CA LEU A 12 21.56 -10.02 4.85
C LEU A 12 21.71 -11.12 3.79
N ARG A 13 22.30 -12.27 4.15
CA ARG A 13 22.39 -13.43 3.24
C ARG A 13 21.02 -13.96 2.82
N HIS A 14 20.03 -13.99 3.74
CA HIS A 14 18.68 -14.44 3.41
C HIS A 14 17.99 -13.46 2.46
N ILE A 15 18.17 -12.16 2.64
CA ILE A 15 17.62 -11.14 1.74
C ILE A 15 18.25 -11.26 0.35
N GLU A 16 19.54 -11.47 0.27
CA GLU A 16 20.25 -11.67 -1.00
C GLU A 16 19.78 -12.94 -1.73
N ALA A 17 19.67 -14.07 -1.03
CA ALA A 17 19.12 -15.29 -1.57
C ALA A 17 17.69 -15.11 -2.07
N LEU A 18 16.83 -14.48 -1.27
CA LEU A 18 15.44 -14.19 -1.65
C LEU A 18 15.36 -13.34 -2.93
N ARG A 19 16.17 -12.28 -3.04
CA ARG A 19 16.21 -11.44 -4.24
C ARG A 19 16.66 -12.19 -5.49
N LYS A 20 17.64 -13.08 -5.34
CA LYS A 20 18.13 -13.92 -6.43
C LYS A 20 17.07 -14.90 -6.92
N ASP A 21 16.32 -15.49 -6.00
CA ASP A 21 15.37 -16.56 -6.32
C ASP A 21 13.98 -16.03 -6.69
N LEU A 22 13.68 -14.76 -6.39
CA LEU A 22 12.36 -14.14 -6.62
C LEU A 22 11.90 -14.22 -8.07
N ALA A 23 12.81 -14.05 -9.03
CA ALA A 23 12.49 -14.16 -10.45
C ALA A 23 12.01 -15.57 -10.83
N GLY A 24 12.57 -16.62 -10.21
CA GLY A 24 12.14 -18.00 -10.38
C GLY A 24 10.77 -18.32 -9.79
N CYS A 25 10.29 -17.50 -8.85
CA CYS A 25 8.97 -17.62 -8.23
C CYS A 25 7.88 -16.82 -8.97
N THR A 26 8.24 -16.10 -10.05
CA THR A 26 7.33 -15.23 -10.81
C THR A 26 6.98 -15.88 -12.13
N VAL A 27 5.68 -15.98 -12.43
CA VAL A 27 5.16 -16.55 -13.69
C VAL A 27 4.51 -15.46 -14.53
N LEU A 28 5.04 -15.23 -15.74
CA LEU A 28 4.44 -14.32 -16.71
C LEU A 28 3.35 -15.06 -17.49
N LEU A 29 2.09 -14.77 -17.18
CA LEU A 29 0.94 -15.47 -17.77
C LEU A 29 0.63 -15.00 -19.21
N LYS A 30 0.94 -13.75 -19.56
CA LYS A 30 0.67 -13.17 -20.87
C LYS A 30 1.73 -12.13 -21.22
N LYS A 31 2.10 -12.07 -22.49
CA LYS A 31 2.97 -11.06 -23.08
C LYS A 31 2.34 -10.56 -24.38
N ASP A 32 2.19 -9.25 -24.53
CA ASP A 32 1.62 -8.63 -25.74
C ASP A 32 2.56 -7.60 -26.42
N GLY A 33 3.79 -7.50 -25.92
CA GLY A 33 4.79 -6.55 -26.42
C GLY A 33 4.88 -5.24 -25.64
N SER A 34 3.85 -4.86 -24.89
CA SER A 34 3.89 -3.68 -24.02
C SER A 34 4.48 -3.96 -22.65
N PHE A 35 4.44 -5.21 -22.21
CA PHE A 35 4.99 -5.66 -20.94
C PHE A 35 5.60 -7.07 -21.09
N PRO A 36 6.73 -7.40 -20.40
CA PRO A 36 7.55 -6.52 -19.55
C PRO A 36 8.28 -5.43 -20.33
N LEU A 37 8.58 -4.32 -19.65
CA LEU A 37 9.41 -3.26 -20.22
C LEU A 37 10.83 -3.76 -20.40
N GLU A 38 11.45 -3.45 -21.54
CA GLU A 38 12.81 -3.93 -21.86
C GLU A 38 13.89 -3.26 -21.01
N LYS A 39 13.65 -2.03 -20.58
CA LYS A 39 14.57 -1.22 -19.77
C LYS A 39 13.81 -0.25 -18.89
N PRO A 40 14.44 0.24 -17.78
CA PRO A 40 13.88 1.32 -17.00
C PRO A 40 13.63 2.58 -17.84
N CYS A 41 12.54 3.27 -17.54
CA CYS A 41 12.09 4.48 -18.23
C CYS A 41 11.41 5.43 -17.22
N THR A 42 10.81 6.50 -17.71
CA THR A 42 9.98 7.39 -16.88
C THR A 42 8.59 6.81 -16.74
N LEU A 43 8.17 6.56 -15.48
CA LEU A 43 6.87 6.00 -15.15
C LEU A 43 6.00 7.03 -14.41
N ALA A 44 4.82 7.32 -14.94
CA ALA A 44 3.77 8.00 -14.20
C ALA A 44 3.14 7.01 -13.21
N ALA A 45 3.40 7.21 -11.91
CA ALA A 45 3.02 6.27 -10.86
C ALA A 45 1.82 6.77 -10.06
N TYR A 46 0.78 5.95 -9.96
CA TYR A 46 -0.48 6.27 -9.30
C TYR A 46 -0.97 5.13 -8.42
N GLY A 47 -1.97 5.45 -7.60
CA GLY A 47 -2.60 4.47 -6.72
C GLY A 47 -1.94 4.39 -5.35
N SER A 48 -2.77 4.22 -4.32
CA SER A 48 -2.31 4.24 -2.93
C SER A 48 -1.24 3.20 -2.61
N GLY A 49 -1.23 2.08 -3.31
CA GLY A 49 -0.27 0.99 -3.10
C GLY A 49 1.18 1.35 -3.46
N VAL A 50 1.42 2.40 -4.24
CA VAL A 50 2.80 2.85 -4.56
C VAL A 50 3.58 3.19 -3.30
N ARG A 51 3.01 4.02 -2.42
CA ARG A 51 3.61 4.41 -1.13
C ARG A 51 3.10 3.58 0.05
N ARG A 52 1.87 3.11 -0.02
CA ARG A 52 1.22 2.32 1.02
C ARG A 52 1.15 0.84 0.61
N THR A 53 2.28 0.31 0.24
CA THR A 53 2.41 -1.08 -0.21
C THR A 53 1.95 -2.05 0.87
N ILE A 54 0.93 -2.85 0.55
CA ILE A 54 0.44 -3.92 1.42
C ILE A 54 1.41 -5.09 1.33
N ARG A 55 1.92 -5.53 2.47
CA ARG A 55 2.93 -6.60 2.60
C ARG A 55 2.42 -7.86 3.28
N GLY A 56 1.22 -7.82 3.81
CA GLY A 56 0.59 -8.93 4.52
C GLY A 56 -0.87 -8.66 4.78
N GLY A 57 -1.57 -9.62 5.36
CA GLY A 57 -2.96 -9.45 5.76
C GLY A 57 -3.11 -8.53 6.98
N THR A 58 -4.35 -8.23 7.35
CA THR A 58 -4.70 -7.64 8.65
C THR A 58 -4.82 -8.73 9.72
N GLY A 59 -4.89 -8.33 10.99
CA GLY A 59 -4.95 -9.27 12.09
C GLY A 59 -3.63 -9.99 12.33
N SER A 60 -3.66 -11.30 12.47
CA SER A 60 -2.46 -12.13 12.72
C SER A 60 -1.41 -12.09 11.60
N GLY A 61 -1.80 -11.73 10.39
CA GLY A 61 -0.89 -11.55 9.25
C GLY A 61 -0.16 -10.20 9.23
N GLU A 62 -0.52 -9.26 10.11
CA GLU A 62 0.11 -7.95 10.21
C GLU A 62 1.35 -8.01 11.10
N VAL A 63 2.51 -8.23 10.49
CA VAL A 63 3.78 -8.31 11.20
C VAL A 63 4.52 -6.97 11.23
N ASN A 64 5.18 -6.68 12.36
CA ASN A 64 6.05 -5.52 12.51
C ASN A 64 7.41 -5.81 11.86
N SER A 65 7.56 -5.40 10.60
CA SER A 65 8.84 -5.49 9.89
C SER A 65 9.76 -4.33 10.29
N ARG A 66 11.08 -4.58 10.33
CA ARG A 66 12.08 -3.54 10.60
C ARG A 66 12.06 -2.43 9.56
N TYR A 67 11.92 -2.82 8.30
CA TYR A 67 11.74 -1.91 7.18
C TYR A 67 10.84 -2.56 6.13
N ILE A 68 10.35 -1.76 5.22
CA ILE A 68 9.52 -2.16 4.11
C ILE A 68 10.11 -1.53 2.87
N VAL A 69 10.27 -2.30 1.81
CA VAL A 69 10.51 -1.74 0.48
C VAL A 69 9.14 -1.49 -0.14
N THR A 70 8.81 -0.22 -0.34
CA THR A 70 7.59 0.18 -1.04
C THR A 70 7.73 -0.07 -2.54
N ILE A 71 6.62 -0.06 -3.28
CA ILE A 71 6.68 -0.14 -4.75
C ILE A 71 7.41 1.08 -5.31
N GLU A 72 7.24 2.27 -4.72
CA GLU A 72 7.99 3.48 -5.07
C GLU A 72 9.51 3.23 -4.98
N GLU A 73 9.97 2.77 -3.82
CA GLU A 73 11.40 2.47 -3.60
C GLU A 73 11.91 1.34 -4.50
N GLY A 74 11.12 0.29 -4.69
CA GLY A 74 11.48 -0.83 -5.56
C GLY A 74 11.67 -0.43 -7.01
N LEU A 75 10.78 0.40 -7.54
CA LEU A 75 10.89 0.94 -8.90
C LEU A 75 12.10 1.87 -9.05
N GLN A 76 12.33 2.77 -8.08
CA GLN A 76 13.51 3.64 -8.07
C GLN A 76 14.82 2.84 -8.00
N GLN A 77 14.90 1.82 -7.15
CA GLN A 77 16.05 0.92 -7.06
C GLN A 77 16.27 0.13 -8.35
N ALA A 78 15.21 -0.17 -9.09
CA ALA A 78 15.29 -0.80 -10.41
C ALA A 78 15.68 0.17 -11.53
N GLY A 79 15.88 1.46 -11.23
CA GLY A 79 16.35 2.48 -12.19
C GLY A 79 15.24 3.27 -12.88
N PHE A 80 13.97 3.09 -12.51
CA PHE A 80 12.88 3.90 -13.05
C PHE A 80 12.88 5.31 -12.47
N THR A 81 12.57 6.31 -13.31
CA THR A 81 12.26 7.67 -12.86
C THR A 81 10.75 7.77 -12.67
N LEU A 82 10.31 8.18 -11.48
CA LEU A 82 8.88 8.28 -11.17
C LEU A 82 8.37 9.71 -11.29
N THR A 83 7.21 9.86 -11.94
CA THR A 83 6.43 11.10 -11.99
C THR A 83 5.05 10.88 -11.36
N GLY A 84 4.25 11.95 -11.20
CA GLY A 84 2.94 11.87 -10.55
C GLY A 84 3.00 11.96 -9.03
N MET A 85 4.09 12.44 -8.47
CA MET A 85 4.28 12.49 -7.00
C MET A 85 3.32 13.46 -6.30
N GLU A 86 2.83 14.48 -6.99
CA GLU A 86 1.78 15.37 -6.49
C GLU A 86 0.47 14.64 -6.24
N TRP A 87 0.13 13.65 -7.07
CA TRP A 87 -1.04 12.80 -6.86
C TRP A 87 -0.97 12.11 -5.49
N HIS A 88 0.18 11.55 -5.14
CA HIS A 88 0.37 10.90 -3.85
C HIS A 88 0.27 11.86 -2.68
N THR A 89 0.79 13.07 -2.83
CA THR A 89 0.68 14.13 -1.82
C THR A 89 -0.79 14.52 -1.60
N GLY A 90 -1.53 14.71 -2.68
CA GLY A 90 -2.97 15.01 -2.62
C GLY A 90 -3.78 13.87 -1.99
N TYR A 91 -3.48 12.62 -2.36
CA TYR A 91 -4.11 11.45 -1.77
C TYR A 91 -3.85 11.34 -0.26
N GLU A 92 -2.61 11.52 0.19
CA GLU A 92 -2.29 11.47 1.63
C GLU A 92 -3.02 12.58 2.42
N GLN A 93 -3.17 13.78 1.84
CA GLN A 93 -3.94 14.86 2.46
C GLN A 93 -5.43 14.51 2.57
N ALA A 94 -6.03 13.97 1.51
CA ALA A 94 -7.42 13.51 1.51
C ALA A 94 -7.63 12.41 2.55
N ARG A 95 -6.71 11.45 2.59
CA ARG A 95 -6.72 10.35 3.54
C ARG A 95 -6.57 10.80 4.99
N GLU A 96 -5.67 11.72 5.28
CA GLU A 96 -5.49 12.28 6.62
C GLU A 96 -6.75 13.01 7.09
N LYS A 97 -7.37 13.81 6.22
CA LYS A 97 -8.63 14.48 6.51
C LYS A 97 -9.75 13.48 6.82
N ALA A 98 -9.89 12.45 6.00
CA ALA A 98 -10.88 11.39 6.20
C ALA A 98 -10.62 10.62 7.50
N HIS A 99 -9.38 10.32 7.83
CA HIS A 99 -9.00 9.63 9.07
C HIS A 99 -9.36 10.46 10.31
N LYS A 100 -9.08 11.75 10.31
CA LYS A 100 -9.47 12.65 11.41
C LYS A 100 -10.99 12.68 11.59
N ALA A 101 -11.75 12.74 10.48
CA ALA A 101 -13.20 12.70 10.50
C ALA A 101 -13.75 11.37 11.02
N PHE A 102 -13.18 10.26 10.55
CA PHE A 102 -13.52 8.91 10.99
C PHE A 102 -13.30 8.72 12.50
N LEU A 103 -12.13 9.10 13.02
CA LEU A 103 -11.86 9.01 14.47
C LEU A 103 -12.81 9.88 15.29
N LYS A 104 -13.15 11.08 14.80
CA LYS A 104 -14.11 11.97 15.46
C LYS A 104 -15.49 11.31 15.52
N GLN A 105 -15.96 10.73 14.43
CA GLN A 105 -17.24 10.04 14.36
C GLN A 105 -17.22 8.80 15.26
N LEU A 106 -16.17 8.00 15.19
CA LEU A 106 -16.02 6.80 16.01
C LEU A 106 -16.09 7.11 17.52
N LYS A 107 -15.45 8.20 17.97
CA LYS A 107 -15.54 8.67 19.36
C LYS A 107 -16.96 9.06 19.76
N LYS A 108 -17.69 9.74 18.85
CA LYS A 108 -19.09 10.13 19.08
C LYS A 108 -19.98 8.90 19.23
N ASP A 109 -19.81 7.92 18.34
CA ASP A 109 -20.62 6.71 18.32
C ASP A 109 -20.34 5.81 19.52
N ALA A 110 -19.07 5.66 19.92
CA ALA A 110 -18.69 4.93 21.13
C ALA A 110 -19.32 5.54 22.39
N LYS A 111 -19.32 6.89 22.47
CA LYS A 111 -19.99 7.61 23.58
C LYS A 111 -21.50 7.38 23.58
N ALA A 112 -22.15 7.44 22.42
CA ALA A 112 -23.59 7.18 22.28
C ALA A 112 -23.94 5.74 22.66
N ALA A 113 -23.08 4.77 22.29
CA ALA A 113 -23.21 3.37 22.65
C ALA A 113 -22.82 3.06 24.11
N LYS A 114 -22.34 4.05 24.87
CA LYS A 114 -21.79 3.89 26.25
C LYS A 114 -20.68 2.82 26.31
N GLN A 115 -19.87 2.72 25.29
CA GLN A 115 -18.76 1.76 25.20
C GLN A 115 -17.40 2.45 25.26
N ASN A 116 -16.40 1.67 25.66
CA ASN A 116 -15.00 2.11 25.57
C ASN A 116 -14.64 2.33 24.10
N PHE A 117 -13.97 3.44 23.79
CA PHE A 117 -13.58 3.81 22.43
C PHE A 117 -12.77 2.73 21.70
N ILE A 118 -11.82 2.10 22.42
CA ILE A 118 -10.95 1.05 21.84
C ILE A 118 -11.80 -0.17 21.48
N LEU A 119 -12.62 -0.66 22.40
CA LEU A 119 -13.49 -1.82 22.18
C LEU A 119 -14.51 -1.55 21.06
N TYR A 120 -15.12 -0.37 21.05
CA TYR A 120 -16.07 0.02 20.01
C TYR A 120 -15.42 0.11 18.63
N GLY A 121 -14.14 0.51 18.58
CA GLY A 121 -13.38 0.66 17.36
C GLY A 121 -12.81 -0.66 16.80
N MET A 122 -12.80 -1.72 17.59
CA MET A 122 -12.28 -3.02 17.12
C MET A 122 -13.06 -3.52 15.90
N GLY A 123 -12.35 -3.90 14.85
CA GLY A 123 -12.93 -4.36 13.59
C GLY A 123 -13.55 -3.27 12.70
N LYS A 124 -13.59 -2.01 13.15
CA LYS A 124 -14.08 -0.91 12.30
C LYS A 124 -12.95 -0.36 11.42
N VAL A 125 -13.17 -0.39 10.13
CA VAL A 125 -12.21 0.07 9.12
C VAL A 125 -12.67 1.41 8.56
N MET A 126 -11.73 2.33 8.41
CA MET A 126 -12.01 3.59 7.72
C MET A 126 -12.28 3.31 6.24
N PRO A 127 -13.40 3.80 5.67
CA PRO A 127 -13.66 3.69 4.25
C PRO A 127 -12.59 4.42 3.44
N GLU A 128 -12.41 4.02 2.19
CA GLU A 128 -11.54 4.76 1.27
C GLU A 128 -12.00 6.21 1.15
N PRO A 129 -11.10 7.20 1.25
CA PRO A 129 -11.47 8.61 1.12
C PRO A 129 -11.96 8.93 -0.28
N GLU A 130 -12.87 9.89 -0.39
CA GLU A 130 -13.20 10.49 -1.67
C GLU A 130 -12.12 11.49 -2.07
N TYR A 131 -11.68 11.39 -3.32
CA TYR A 131 -10.72 12.32 -3.91
C TYR A 131 -10.97 12.46 -5.42
N ASP A 132 -10.62 13.64 -5.92
CA ASP A 132 -10.60 13.94 -7.35
C ASP A 132 -9.20 14.48 -7.68
N LEU A 133 -8.33 13.57 -8.08
CA LEU A 133 -6.93 13.86 -8.36
C LEU A 133 -6.62 13.50 -9.81
N PRO A 134 -6.11 14.43 -10.62
CA PRO A 134 -5.85 14.18 -12.02
C PRO A 134 -4.72 13.17 -12.24
N LEU A 135 -4.89 12.32 -13.25
CA LEU A 135 -3.88 11.38 -13.73
C LEU A 135 -3.18 11.99 -14.95
N ASN A 136 -2.45 13.07 -14.75
CA ASN A 136 -1.91 13.92 -15.83
C ASN A 136 -0.37 14.02 -15.82
N ALA A 137 0.33 13.21 -15.05
CA ALA A 137 1.78 13.20 -15.07
C ALA A 137 2.31 12.57 -16.38
N GLU A 138 3.37 13.17 -16.90
CA GLU A 138 4.05 12.69 -18.10
C GLU A 138 4.97 11.50 -17.79
N GLY A 139 5.10 10.57 -18.74
CA GLY A 139 5.97 9.41 -18.66
C GLY A 139 5.91 8.57 -19.92
N ASP A 140 6.90 7.71 -20.11
CA ASP A 140 6.94 6.74 -21.20
C ASP A 140 5.88 5.63 -21.04
N ALA A 141 5.53 5.37 -19.77
CA ALA A 141 4.46 4.45 -19.39
C ALA A 141 3.81 4.92 -18.08
N ALA A 142 2.66 4.34 -17.75
CA ALA A 142 1.98 4.59 -16.48
C ALA A 142 1.75 3.29 -15.71
N ILE A 143 1.85 3.36 -14.38
CA ILE A 143 1.49 2.28 -13.47
C ILE A 143 0.45 2.78 -12.48
N TYR A 144 -0.63 2.02 -12.31
CA TYR A 144 -1.62 2.26 -11.28
C TYR A 144 -1.65 1.06 -10.33
N VAL A 145 -1.23 1.27 -9.09
CA VAL A 145 -1.17 0.22 -8.07
C VAL A 145 -2.46 0.17 -7.28
N VAL A 146 -3.31 -0.79 -7.62
CA VAL A 146 -4.55 -1.06 -6.89
C VAL A 146 -4.22 -1.78 -5.59
N SER A 147 -4.58 -1.17 -4.47
CA SER A 147 -4.32 -1.70 -3.14
C SER A 147 -5.65 -2.03 -2.46
N ARG A 148 -5.86 -3.30 -2.14
CA ARG A 148 -7.08 -3.79 -1.48
C ARG A 148 -6.74 -4.78 -0.38
N ILE A 149 -7.49 -4.70 0.71
CA ILE A 149 -7.35 -5.60 1.85
C ILE A 149 -8.74 -5.83 2.44
N SER A 150 -9.10 -7.08 2.74
CA SER A 150 -10.38 -7.41 3.37
C SER A 150 -10.29 -7.47 4.90
N GLY A 151 -9.22 -8.00 5.42
CA GLY A 151 -9.07 -8.28 6.84
C GLY A 151 -9.53 -9.69 7.22
N GLU A 152 -9.09 -10.14 8.39
CA GLU A 152 -9.47 -11.43 8.93
C GLU A 152 -10.95 -11.42 9.34
N GLY A 153 -11.73 -12.39 8.86
CA GLY A 153 -13.15 -12.52 9.15
C GLY A 153 -14.08 -11.52 8.47
N ASN A 154 -13.56 -10.72 7.53
CA ASN A 154 -14.34 -9.74 6.77
C ASN A 154 -14.17 -9.95 5.27
N ASP A 155 -15.27 -10.26 4.59
CA ASP A 155 -15.29 -10.34 3.14
C ASP A 155 -15.57 -8.97 2.52
N ARG A 156 -15.01 -8.75 1.34
CA ARG A 156 -15.36 -7.58 0.54
C ARG A 156 -16.65 -7.83 -0.23
N THR A 157 -17.39 -6.76 -0.46
CA THR A 157 -18.62 -6.81 -1.21
C THR A 157 -18.49 -6.07 -2.54
N PRO A 158 -19.26 -6.39 -3.60
CA PRO A 158 -19.27 -5.65 -4.85
C PRO A 158 -20.02 -4.31 -4.77
N LEU A 159 -20.35 -3.85 -3.56
CA LEU A 159 -21.09 -2.62 -3.36
C LEU A 159 -20.19 -1.38 -3.55
N LYS A 160 -20.79 -0.27 -3.99
CA LYS A 160 -20.13 1.03 -4.13
C LYS A 160 -19.50 1.43 -2.79
N GLY A 161 -18.23 1.79 -2.82
CA GLY A 161 -17.44 2.17 -1.64
C GLY A 161 -16.56 1.05 -1.08
N ASP A 162 -16.86 -0.20 -1.42
CA ASP A 162 -16.01 -1.34 -1.07
C ASP A 162 -15.07 -1.72 -2.24
N ILE A 163 -15.54 -1.53 -3.47
CA ILE A 163 -14.74 -1.63 -4.68
C ILE A 163 -14.70 -0.23 -5.31
N ARG A 164 -13.57 0.44 -5.20
CA ARG A 164 -13.26 1.68 -5.90
C ARG A 164 -11.93 1.55 -6.61
#